data_9a991a794aee9c92540ec595f6efa2f1
#
_entry.id   9a991a794aee9c92540ec595f6efa2f1
#
_cell.length_a   1.000
_cell.length_b   1.000
_cell.length_c   1.000
_cell.angle_alpha   90.00
_cell.angle_beta   90.00
_cell.angle_gamma   90.00
#
_symmetry.space_group_name_H-M   'P 1'
#
loop_
_entity.id
_entity.type
_entity.pdbx_description
1 polymer ?
#
loop_
_entity_poly.entity_id
_entity_poly.type
_entity_poly.pdbx_seq_one_letter_code
_entity_poly.pdbx_strand_id
1 'polypeptide(L)'
;MTNDQMERRLSAALDKTAPDDVDGVLSRCTERKGTVVPMKKKNNRMKKWMQAVAACLAVLLLGGGGLLVQQAHAVTSVVSLDVNPSIELRVNSREKVVSCQALNQEAQAVLEDMDGGRDLKGVKADVAVNAIVGSLVRCGYLDSLSSAILISVEDKDQARAQRLQQELTSVAGGALGDSQAAVLSQTVQQLSLIHISEPTRH
;
A
#
# COMPACT_ATOMS: atom_id res chain seq x y z
N MET A 1 -24.81 60.33 68.09
CA MET A 1 -23.37 60.30 67.78
C MET A 1 -23.26 60.69 66.34
N THR A 2 -22.73 61.88 66.06
CA THR A 2 -22.65 62.45 64.69
C THR A 2 -21.48 61.86 63.99
N ASN A 3 -21.52 61.71 62.63
CA ASN A 3 -20.47 61.16 61.78
C ASN A 3 -19.11 61.82 62.07
N ASP A 4 -19.07 63.15 62.34
CA ASP A 4 -17.85 63.85 62.67
C ASP A 4 -17.19 63.39 64.01
N GLN A 5 -17.96 62.91 64.93
CA GLN A 5 -17.40 62.35 66.18
C GLN A 5 -16.81 60.92 65.95
N MET A 6 -17.33 60.21 65.02
CA MET A 6 -16.85 58.88 64.69
C MET A 6 -15.55 58.96 63.85
N GLU A 7 -15.46 59.89 62.93
CA GLU A 7 -14.23 60.16 62.17
C GLU A 7 -13.07 60.62 63.00
N ARG A 8 -13.32 61.54 63.96
CA ARG A 8 -12.27 61.96 64.88
C ARG A 8 -11.80 60.88 65.86
N ARG A 9 -12.65 59.95 66.23
CA ARG A 9 -12.27 58.77 67.06
C ARG A 9 -11.53 57.76 66.25
N LEU A 10 -11.89 57.59 64.97
CA LEU A 10 -11.21 56.69 64.07
C LEU A 10 -9.81 57.19 63.73
N SER A 11 -9.67 58.49 63.41
CA SER A 11 -8.37 59.07 63.12
C SER A 11 -7.43 59.06 64.34
N ALA A 12 -7.94 59.37 65.56
CA ALA A 12 -7.15 59.28 66.74
C ALA A 12 -6.77 57.82 67.13
N ALA A 13 -7.57 56.85 66.79
CA ALA A 13 -7.23 55.43 66.96
C ALA A 13 -6.21 54.94 65.95
N LEU A 14 -6.28 55.40 64.68
CA LEU A 14 -5.33 55.10 63.67
C LEU A 14 -3.97 55.73 63.89
N ASP A 15 -3.92 57.00 64.39
CA ASP A 15 -2.67 57.65 64.73
C ASP A 15 -1.95 56.94 65.90
N LYS A 16 -2.69 56.32 66.83
CA LYS A 16 -2.11 55.55 67.96
C LYS A 16 -1.59 54.16 67.51
N THR A 17 -2.06 53.62 66.38
CA THR A 17 -1.68 52.30 65.91
C THR A 17 -0.73 52.34 64.68
N ALA A 18 -0.60 53.52 64.06
CA ALA A 18 0.40 53.69 63.00
C ALA A 18 1.81 53.69 63.61
N PRO A 19 2.73 52.91 63.19
CA PRO A 19 4.12 52.94 63.66
C PRO A 19 4.74 54.27 63.19
N ASP A 20 5.23 55.05 64.16
CA ASP A 20 5.94 56.33 63.91
C ASP A 20 7.25 56.18 63.17
N ASP A 21 7.65 54.94 62.80
CA ASP A 21 8.90 54.63 62.19
C ASP A 21 8.68 54.20 60.75
N VAL A 22 8.25 55.13 59.89
CA VAL A 22 8.12 54.92 58.44
C VAL A 22 9.48 54.60 57.83
N ASP A 23 10.55 55.19 58.34
CA ASP A 23 11.92 54.95 57.83
C ASP A 23 12.41 53.55 58.20
N GLY A 24 12.02 53.02 59.36
CA GLY A 24 12.30 51.66 59.79
C GLY A 24 11.56 50.61 58.92
N VAL A 25 10.35 50.91 58.45
CA VAL A 25 9.60 50.05 57.52
C VAL A 25 10.20 50.11 56.08
N LEU A 26 10.59 51.32 55.66
CA LEU A 26 11.23 51.49 54.31
C LEU A 26 12.62 50.86 54.30
N SER A 27 13.42 50.91 55.37
CA SER A 27 14.72 50.27 55.43
C SER A 27 14.63 48.74 55.38
N ARG A 28 13.56 48.15 55.89
CA ARG A 28 13.28 46.69 55.73
C ARG A 28 12.81 46.32 54.32
N CYS A 29 12.22 47.24 53.61
CA CYS A 29 11.77 47.01 52.21
C CYS A 29 12.91 47.10 51.21
N THR A 30 14.01 47.81 51.50
CA THR A 30 15.13 48.01 50.52
C THR A 30 16.07 46.80 50.40
N GLU A 31 16.04 45.82 51.31
CA GLU A 31 16.96 44.67 51.28
C GLU A 31 16.37 43.36 50.66
N ARG A 32 15.18 43.38 50.10
CA ARG A 32 14.77 42.26 49.27
C ARG A 32 15.37 42.40 47.87
N LYS A 33 16.66 42.12 47.72
CA LYS A 33 17.23 41.72 46.44
C LYS A 33 16.49 40.43 46.05
N GLY A 34 15.46 40.57 45.21
CA GLY A 34 14.78 39.43 44.62
C GLY A 34 15.86 38.60 43.89
N THR A 35 16.11 37.39 44.38
CA THR A 35 16.93 36.41 43.67
C THR A 35 16.22 36.12 42.37
N VAL A 36 16.69 36.72 41.28
CA VAL A 36 16.22 36.41 39.92
C VAL A 36 16.65 34.99 39.66
N VAL A 37 15.73 34.04 39.86
CA VAL A 37 15.98 32.65 39.49
C VAL A 37 15.96 32.62 37.95
N PRO A 38 17.11 32.39 37.27
CA PRO A 38 17.11 32.30 35.83
C PRO A 38 16.24 31.12 35.42
N MET A 39 15.14 31.37 34.74
CA MET A 39 14.34 30.32 34.14
C MET A 39 15.23 29.55 33.19
N LYS A 40 15.56 28.29 33.53
CA LYS A 40 16.33 27.39 32.72
C LYS A 40 15.59 27.19 31.37
N LYS A 41 16.07 27.83 30.31
CA LYS A 41 15.48 27.75 28.99
C LYS A 41 15.43 26.27 28.58
N LYS A 42 14.23 25.68 28.61
CA LYS A 42 14.01 24.27 28.31
C LYS A 42 14.57 24.00 26.90
N ASN A 43 15.63 23.22 26.85
CA ASN A 43 16.36 22.99 25.61
C ASN A 43 15.47 22.16 24.65
N ASN A 44 14.78 22.83 23.75
CA ASN A 44 13.87 22.22 22.78
C ASN A 44 14.62 21.50 21.62
N ARG A 45 15.97 21.42 21.69
CA ARG A 45 16.76 20.72 20.69
C ARG A 45 16.37 19.25 20.56
N MET A 46 16.13 18.58 21.68
CA MET A 46 15.75 17.16 21.70
C MET A 46 14.35 16.96 21.08
N LYS A 47 13.40 17.87 21.35
CA LYS A 47 12.07 17.82 20.70
C LYS A 47 12.16 18.05 19.20
N LYS A 48 12.96 19.02 18.74
CA LYS A 48 13.18 19.27 17.30
C LYS A 48 13.86 18.09 16.61
N TRP A 49 14.82 17.45 17.27
CA TRP A 49 15.49 16.26 16.76
C TRP A 49 14.54 15.07 16.67
N MET A 50 13.72 14.83 17.72
CA MET A 50 12.67 13.80 17.66
C MET A 50 11.63 14.06 16.58
N GLN A 51 11.24 15.32 16.34
CA GLN A 51 10.34 15.67 15.24
C GLN A 51 10.96 15.42 13.88
N ALA A 52 12.25 15.72 13.70
CA ALA A 52 12.98 15.42 12.46
C ALA A 52 13.08 13.92 12.20
N VAL A 53 13.39 13.11 13.22
CA VAL A 53 13.42 11.64 13.11
C VAL A 53 12.04 11.09 12.79
N ALA A 54 10.99 11.57 13.44
CA ALA A 54 9.62 11.15 13.16
C ALA A 54 9.19 11.52 11.71
N ALA A 55 9.57 12.70 11.23
CA ALA A 55 9.31 13.11 9.84
C ALA A 55 10.05 12.21 8.83
N CYS A 56 11.33 11.89 9.08
CA CYS A 56 12.10 10.98 8.24
C CYS A 56 11.48 9.56 8.21
N LEU A 57 11.06 9.04 9.37
CA LEU A 57 10.37 7.74 9.44
C LEU A 57 9.03 7.76 8.70
N ALA A 58 8.26 8.85 8.82
CA ALA A 58 7.01 9.00 8.07
C ALA A 58 7.24 9.02 6.55
N VAL A 59 8.27 9.73 6.07
CA VAL A 59 8.65 9.75 4.65
C VAL A 59 9.10 8.36 4.17
N LEU A 60 9.88 7.63 4.98
CA LEU A 60 10.31 6.27 4.65
C LEU A 60 9.14 5.29 4.61
N LEU A 61 8.20 5.39 5.55
CA LEU A 61 7.01 4.52 5.59
C LEU A 61 6.03 4.83 4.45
N LEU A 62 5.77 6.11 4.17
CA LEU A 62 4.87 6.51 3.10
C LEU A 62 5.50 6.32 1.71
N GLY A 63 6.77 6.68 1.53
CA GLY A 63 7.48 6.52 0.26
C GLY A 63 7.82 5.06 -0.03
N GLY A 64 8.39 4.34 0.95
CA GLY A 64 8.74 2.93 0.81
C GLY A 64 7.52 2.02 0.68
N GLY A 65 6.46 2.28 1.45
CA GLY A 65 5.19 1.55 1.35
C GLY A 65 4.52 1.72 -0.01
N GLY A 66 4.51 2.94 -0.55
CA GLY A 66 3.94 3.23 -1.87
C GLY A 66 4.64 2.47 -3.01
N LEU A 67 5.97 2.42 -3.00
CA LEU A 67 6.75 1.69 -4.00
C LEU A 67 6.51 0.17 -3.94
N LEU A 68 6.40 -0.41 -2.75
CA LEU A 68 6.12 -1.83 -2.58
C LEU A 68 4.72 -2.22 -3.06
N VAL A 69 3.73 -1.36 -2.83
CA VAL A 69 2.35 -1.56 -3.32
C VAL A 69 2.31 -1.45 -4.84
N GLN A 70 3.02 -0.49 -5.43
CA GLN A 70 3.08 -0.32 -6.88
C GLN A 70 3.74 -1.52 -7.57
N GLN A 71 4.82 -2.06 -7.01
CA GLN A 71 5.45 -3.29 -7.53
C GLN A 71 4.55 -4.52 -7.41
N ALA A 72 3.70 -4.60 -6.37
CA ALA A 72 2.77 -5.71 -6.20
C ALA A 72 1.66 -5.73 -7.25
N HIS A 73 1.37 -4.60 -7.90
CA HIS A 73 0.36 -4.46 -8.96
C HIS A 73 0.95 -4.36 -10.37
N ALA A 74 2.28 -4.24 -10.50
CA ALA A 74 2.93 -4.20 -11.80
C ALA A 74 2.82 -5.57 -12.48
N VAL A 75 2.25 -5.58 -13.68
CA VAL A 75 2.19 -6.78 -14.54
C VAL A 75 3.61 -7.08 -15.03
N THR A 76 4.05 -8.30 -14.84
CA THR A 76 5.37 -8.80 -15.31
C THR A 76 5.24 -9.89 -16.35
N SER A 77 4.21 -10.72 -16.22
CA SER A 77 3.96 -11.83 -17.13
C SER A 77 2.52 -11.81 -17.63
N VAL A 78 2.31 -12.25 -18.85
CA VAL A 78 0.99 -12.50 -19.43
C VAL A 78 0.89 -13.99 -19.74
N VAL A 79 -0.17 -14.60 -19.24
CA VAL A 79 -0.48 -16.02 -19.47
C VAL A 79 -1.76 -16.10 -20.28
N SER A 80 -1.69 -16.72 -21.45
CA SER A 80 -2.84 -16.99 -22.30
C SER A 80 -3.18 -18.48 -22.27
N LEU A 81 -4.47 -18.76 -22.09
CA LEU A 81 -5.05 -20.08 -22.17
C LEU A 81 -5.96 -20.13 -23.39
N ASP A 82 -5.53 -20.86 -24.41
CA ASP A 82 -6.23 -20.95 -25.69
C ASP A 82 -6.76 -22.36 -25.90
N VAL A 83 -8.08 -22.47 -25.87
CA VAL A 83 -8.84 -23.71 -26.12
C VAL A 83 -9.90 -23.47 -27.19
N ASN A 84 -10.33 -22.23 -27.36
CA ASN A 84 -11.61 -21.79 -27.88
C ASN A 84 -12.76 -22.19 -26.92
N PRO A 85 -12.79 -21.57 -25.73
CA PRO A 85 -12.52 -20.13 -25.40
C PRO A 85 -11.06 -19.75 -25.17
N SER A 86 -10.77 -18.43 -25.26
CA SER A 86 -9.46 -17.85 -25.00
C SER A 86 -9.50 -16.87 -23.83
N ILE A 87 -8.63 -17.09 -22.84
CA ILE A 87 -8.57 -16.34 -21.58
C ILE A 87 -7.15 -15.82 -21.36
N GLU A 88 -7.02 -14.55 -20.98
CA GLU A 88 -5.75 -13.93 -20.63
C GLU A 88 -5.68 -13.61 -19.13
N LEU A 89 -4.60 -14.02 -18.49
CA LEU A 89 -4.24 -13.69 -17.12
C LEU A 89 -3.01 -12.76 -17.13
N ARG A 90 -3.10 -11.62 -16.48
CA ARG A 90 -1.96 -10.75 -16.22
C ARG A 90 -1.46 -10.99 -14.80
N VAL A 91 -0.19 -11.29 -14.67
CA VAL A 91 0.43 -11.78 -13.45
C VAL A 91 1.56 -10.85 -13.04
N ASN A 92 1.70 -10.61 -11.73
CA ASN A 92 2.78 -9.80 -11.18
C ASN A 92 4.05 -10.63 -10.88
N SER A 93 5.09 -9.96 -10.40
CA SER A 93 6.37 -10.60 -10.03
C SER A 93 6.28 -11.65 -8.91
N ARG A 94 5.15 -11.68 -8.17
CA ARG A 94 4.86 -12.68 -7.12
C ARG A 94 3.96 -13.80 -7.62
N GLU A 95 3.78 -13.91 -8.93
CA GLU A 95 2.92 -14.91 -9.58
C GLU A 95 1.46 -14.81 -9.17
N LYS A 96 1.00 -13.60 -8.79
CA LYS A 96 -0.40 -13.34 -8.46
C LYS A 96 -1.12 -12.67 -9.62
N VAL A 97 -2.34 -13.10 -9.86
CA VAL A 97 -3.20 -12.52 -10.90
C VAL A 97 -3.54 -11.07 -10.55
N VAL A 98 -3.21 -10.18 -11.45
CA VAL A 98 -3.57 -8.75 -11.40
C VAL A 98 -4.90 -8.51 -12.08
N SER A 99 -5.11 -9.16 -13.24
CA SER A 99 -6.38 -9.15 -13.97
C SER A 99 -6.55 -10.44 -14.76
N CYS A 100 -7.81 -10.82 -14.96
CA CYS A 100 -8.25 -11.89 -15.84
C CYS A 100 -9.20 -11.30 -16.88
N GLN A 101 -9.03 -11.66 -18.13
CA GLN A 101 -9.84 -11.16 -19.25
C GLN A 101 -10.26 -12.29 -20.18
N ALA A 102 -11.53 -12.31 -20.55
CA ALA A 102 -12.03 -13.12 -21.65
C ALA A 102 -11.66 -12.43 -22.96
N LEU A 103 -11.08 -13.16 -23.91
CA LEU A 103 -10.70 -12.64 -25.22
C LEU A 103 -11.78 -12.87 -26.28
N ASN A 104 -12.74 -13.78 -26.01
CA ASN A 104 -13.88 -14.06 -26.87
C ASN A 104 -15.16 -14.28 -26.05
N GLN A 105 -16.28 -14.43 -26.72
CA GLN A 105 -17.60 -14.53 -26.10
C GLN A 105 -17.75 -15.83 -25.28
N GLU A 106 -17.18 -16.93 -25.78
CA GLU A 106 -17.19 -18.22 -25.10
C GLU A 106 -16.41 -18.15 -23.78
N ALA A 107 -15.29 -17.43 -23.76
CA ALA A 107 -14.53 -17.20 -22.54
C ALA A 107 -15.29 -16.36 -21.50
N GLN A 108 -16.18 -15.47 -21.93
CA GLN A 108 -17.04 -14.71 -21.01
C GLN A 108 -17.97 -15.66 -20.25
N ALA A 109 -18.60 -16.60 -20.95
CA ALA A 109 -19.48 -17.60 -20.33
C ALA A 109 -18.72 -18.48 -19.31
N VAL A 110 -17.47 -18.86 -19.60
CA VAL A 110 -16.62 -19.64 -18.68
C VAL A 110 -16.28 -18.83 -17.42
N LEU A 111 -16.05 -17.52 -17.56
CA LEU A 111 -15.69 -16.66 -16.44
C LEU A 111 -16.90 -16.13 -15.65
N GLU A 112 -18.15 -16.31 -16.12
CA GLU A 112 -19.36 -15.84 -15.41
C GLU A 112 -19.43 -16.40 -13.99
N ASP A 113 -19.13 -17.69 -13.80
CA ASP A 113 -19.10 -18.35 -12.48
C ASP A 113 -18.01 -17.82 -11.55
N MET A 114 -17.08 -17.02 -12.07
CA MET A 114 -15.94 -16.42 -11.35
C MET A 114 -16.06 -14.88 -11.34
N ASP A 115 -17.28 -14.36 -11.30
CA ASP A 115 -17.57 -12.92 -11.32
C ASP A 115 -16.83 -12.18 -12.47
N GLY A 116 -16.83 -12.77 -13.67
CA GLY A 116 -16.10 -12.24 -14.82
C GLY A 116 -14.59 -12.25 -14.65
N GLY A 117 -14.07 -13.16 -13.83
CA GLY A 117 -12.64 -13.27 -13.51
C GLY A 117 -12.18 -12.40 -12.35
N ARG A 118 -13.08 -11.68 -11.67
CA ARG A 118 -12.73 -10.83 -10.51
C ARG A 118 -12.31 -11.65 -9.29
N ASP A 119 -12.91 -12.82 -9.09
CA ASP A 119 -12.58 -13.75 -8.00
C ASP A 119 -11.16 -14.30 -8.11
N LEU A 120 -10.58 -14.28 -9.31
CA LEU A 120 -9.21 -14.71 -9.56
C LEU A 120 -8.17 -13.63 -9.21
N LYS A 121 -8.58 -12.38 -9.00
CA LYS A 121 -7.67 -11.29 -8.71
C LYS A 121 -6.98 -11.46 -7.34
N GLY A 122 -5.66 -11.38 -7.32
CA GLY A 122 -4.83 -11.57 -6.13
C GLY A 122 -4.55 -13.03 -5.77
N VAL A 123 -5.17 -13.97 -6.48
CA VAL A 123 -4.93 -15.43 -6.37
C VAL A 123 -3.59 -15.76 -7.05
N LYS A 124 -2.93 -16.84 -6.69
CA LYS A 124 -1.76 -17.36 -7.40
C LYS A 124 -2.14 -17.87 -8.78
N ALA A 125 -1.24 -17.75 -9.75
CA ALA A 125 -1.48 -18.12 -11.13
C ALA A 125 -1.80 -19.63 -11.30
N ASP A 126 -1.14 -20.49 -10.54
CA ASP A 126 -1.38 -21.94 -10.49
C ASP A 126 -2.82 -22.26 -10.09
N VAL A 127 -3.30 -21.64 -9.00
CA VAL A 127 -4.67 -21.82 -8.51
C VAL A 127 -5.69 -21.25 -9.50
N ALA A 128 -5.40 -20.10 -10.10
CA ALA A 128 -6.27 -19.48 -11.09
C ALA A 128 -6.40 -20.35 -12.36
N VAL A 129 -5.29 -20.87 -12.87
CA VAL A 129 -5.29 -21.78 -14.02
C VAL A 129 -6.05 -23.07 -13.71
N ASN A 130 -5.84 -23.66 -12.52
CA ASN A 130 -6.59 -24.83 -12.08
C ASN A 130 -8.10 -24.59 -12.06
N ALA A 131 -8.54 -23.45 -11.53
CA ALA A 131 -9.95 -23.07 -11.47
C ALA A 131 -10.54 -22.86 -12.90
N ILE A 132 -9.79 -22.19 -13.79
CA ILE A 132 -10.22 -21.97 -15.18
C ILE A 132 -10.32 -23.30 -15.92
N VAL A 133 -9.31 -24.17 -15.81
CA VAL A 133 -9.34 -25.50 -16.45
C VAL A 133 -10.52 -26.32 -15.94
N GLY A 134 -10.77 -26.32 -14.63
CA GLY A 134 -11.94 -26.97 -14.06
C GLY A 134 -13.27 -26.42 -14.59
N SER A 135 -13.36 -25.10 -14.82
CA SER A 135 -14.54 -24.50 -15.44
C SER A 135 -14.67 -24.88 -16.93
N LEU A 136 -13.55 -24.90 -17.67
CA LEU A 136 -13.54 -25.34 -19.06
C LEU A 136 -14.02 -26.79 -19.24
N VAL A 137 -13.59 -27.69 -18.34
CA VAL A 137 -14.07 -29.07 -18.29
C VAL A 137 -15.57 -29.13 -17.95
N ARG A 138 -16.01 -28.40 -16.94
CA ARG A 138 -17.41 -28.36 -16.53
C ARG A 138 -18.33 -27.80 -17.60
N CYS A 139 -17.88 -26.82 -18.36
CA CYS A 139 -18.62 -26.22 -19.47
C CYS A 139 -18.53 -27.07 -20.77
N GLY A 140 -17.77 -28.16 -20.79
CA GLY A 140 -17.67 -29.07 -21.94
C GLY A 140 -16.72 -28.60 -23.03
N TYR A 141 -15.86 -27.61 -22.76
CA TYR A 141 -14.85 -27.16 -23.74
C TYR A 141 -13.61 -28.05 -23.77
N LEU A 142 -13.40 -28.86 -22.74
CA LEU A 142 -12.32 -29.84 -22.64
C LEU A 142 -12.94 -31.23 -22.42
N ASP A 143 -13.42 -31.85 -23.51
CA ASP A 143 -13.92 -33.21 -23.51
C ASP A 143 -12.85 -34.22 -23.97
N SER A 144 -13.13 -35.51 -23.74
CA SER A 144 -12.17 -36.60 -23.91
C SER A 144 -11.76 -36.93 -25.36
N LEU A 145 -12.29 -36.25 -26.38
CA LEU A 145 -12.19 -36.74 -27.73
C LEU A 145 -11.28 -35.96 -28.69
N SER A 146 -10.97 -34.68 -28.43
CA SER A 146 -10.13 -33.91 -29.37
C SER A 146 -9.63 -32.55 -28.84
N SER A 147 -9.74 -32.29 -27.57
CA SER A 147 -9.44 -30.93 -27.04
C SER A 147 -7.98 -30.80 -26.63
N ALA A 148 -7.35 -29.72 -27.04
CA ALA A 148 -6.03 -29.33 -26.58
C ALA A 148 -6.10 -27.92 -25.98
N ILE A 149 -5.44 -27.74 -24.86
CA ILE A 149 -5.24 -26.42 -24.25
C ILE A 149 -3.82 -25.96 -24.60
N LEU A 150 -3.70 -24.78 -25.18
CA LEU A 150 -2.41 -24.12 -25.37
C LEU A 150 -2.19 -23.10 -24.26
N ILE A 151 -1.13 -23.29 -23.48
CA ILE A 151 -0.70 -22.36 -22.46
C ILE A 151 0.50 -21.58 -22.97
N SER A 152 0.33 -20.29 -23.19
CA SER A 152 1.40 -19.39 -23.62
C SER A 152 1.77 -18.45 -22.47
N VAL A 153 3.07 -18.31 -22.18
CA VAL A 153 3.58 -17.39 -21.17
C VAL A 153 4.52 -16.39 -21.84
N GLU A 154 4.16 -15.12 -21.74
CA GLU A 154 4.96 -13.99 -22.21
C GLU A 154 5.56 -13.25 -21.00
N ASP A 155 6.87 -13.08 -20.98
CA ASP A 155 7.61 -12.34 -19.96
C ASP A 155 8.90 -11.76 -20.56
N LYS A 156 9.39 -10.68 -19.95
CA LYS A 156 10.71 -10.10 -20.25
C LYS A 156 11.86 -10.96 -19.77
N ASP A 157 11.64 -11.69 -18.67
CA ASP A 157 12.59 -12.64 -18.09
C ASP A 157 12.26 -14.06 -18.57
N GLN A 158 13.07 -14.57 -19.49
CA GLN A 158 12.87 -15.88 -20.10
C GLN A 158 12.93 -17.02 -19.07
N ALA A 159 13.80 -16.93 -18.06
CA ALA A 159 13.91 -17.97 -17.03
C ALA A 159 12.65 -18.04 -16.17
N ARG A 160 12.03 -16.88 -15.87
CA ARG A 160 10.76 -16.81 -15.16
C ARG A 160 9.62 -17.32 -16.04
N ALA A 161 9.56 -16.92 -17.31
CA ALA A 161 8.59 -17.43 -18.27
C ALA A 161 8.58 -18.95 -18.34
N GLN A 162 9.76 -19.56 -18.47
CA GLN A 162 9.89 -21.01 -18.55
C GLN A 162 9.46 -21.73 -17.27
N ARG A 163 9.82 -21.22 -16.10
CA ARG A 163 9.39 -21.79 -14.82
C ARG A 163 7.88 -21.71 -14.66
N LEU A 164 7.31 -20.53 -14.89
CA LEU A 164 5.87 -20.31 -14.78
C LEU A 164 5.12 -21.20 -15.78
N GLN A 165 5.59 -21.31 -17.02
CA GLN A 165 5.02 -22.17 -18.03
C GLN A 165 5.01 -23.64 -17.58
N GLN A 166 6.13 -24.16 -17.09
CA GLN A 166 6.24 -25.56 -16.64
C GLN A 166 5.29 -25.83 -15.47
N GLU A 167 5.22 -24.91 -14.51
CA GLU A 167 4.31 -25.00 -13.37
C GLU A 167 2.85 -25.03 -13.82
N LEU A 168 2.44 -24.07 -14.64
CA LEU A 168 1.07 -23.98 -15.13
C LEU A 168 0.66 -25.17 -16.03
N THR A 169 1.60 -25.67 -16.84
CA THR A 169 1.39 -26.87 -17.65
C THR A 169 1.16 -28.10 -16.78
N SER A 170 1.96 -28.26 -15.73
CA SER A 170 1.80 -29.36 -14.77
C SER A 170 0.46 -29.28 -14.03
N VAL A 171 0.07 -28.09 -13.61
CA VAL A 171 -1.22 -27.86 -12.92
C VAL A 171 -2.39 -28.12 -13.84
N ALA A 172 -2.35 -27.62 -15.08
CA ALA A 172 -3.41 -27.88 -16.06
C ALA A 172 -3.52 -29.36 -16.40
N GLY A 173 -2.41 -30.06 -16.56
CA GLY A 173 -2.39 -31.52 -16.77
C GLY A 173 -2.98 -32.29 -15.59
N GLY A 174 -2.66 -31.86 -14.36
CA GLY A 174 -3.25 -32.45 -13.14
C GLY A 174 -4.75 -32.20 -13.01
N ALA A 175 -5.24 -31.02 -13.43
CA ALA A 175 -6.65 -30.67 -13.42
C ALA A 175 -7.48 -31.45 -14.47
N LEU A 176 -6.85 -31.84 -15.57
CA LEU A 176 -7.48 -32.65 -16.61
C LEU A 176 -7.59 -34.13 -16.20
N GLY A 177 -6.77 -34.59 -15.25
CA GLY A 177 -6.82 -35.97 -14.76
C GLY A 177 -6.64 -37.00 -15.86
N ASP A 178 -7.58 -37.97 -15.92
CA ASP A 178 -7.60 -39.03 -16.96
C ASP A 178 -8.19 -38.61 -18.32
N SER A 179 -8.56 -37.30 -18.45
CA SER A 179 -9.05 -36.80 -19.73
C SER A 179 -7.91 -36.81 -20.77
N GLN A 180 -8.22 -37.26 -22.00
CA GLN A 180 -7.25 -37.35 -23.10
C GLN A 180 -6.89 -35.99 -23.72
N ALA A 181 -7.31 -34.89 -23.09
CA ALA A 181 -6.99 -33.55 -23.56
C ALA A 181 -5.47 -33.28 -23.49
N ALA A 182 -4.89 -32.82 -24.59
CA ALA A 182 -3.48 -32.51 -24.64
C ALA A 182 -3.19 -31.12 -24.05
N VAL A 183 -2.17 -31.00 -23.22
CA VAL A 183 -1.65 -29.69 -22.79
C VAL A 183 -0.44 -29.36 -23.66
N LEU A 184 -0.58 -28.34 -24.49
CA LEU A 184 0.52 -27.76 -25.25
C LEU A 184 1.00 -26.51 -24.54
N SER A 185 2.28 -26.22 -24.62
CA SER A 185 2.81 -25.04 -23.95
C SER A 185 3.90 -24.37 -24.75
N GLN A 186 3.95 -23.04 -24.72
CA GLN A 186 5.00 -22.24 -25.34
C GLN A 186 5.36 -21.03 -24.49
N THR A 187 6.62 -20.60 -24.59
CA THR A 187 7.06 -19.31 -24.05
C THR A 187 7.24 -18.34 -25.20
N VAL A 188 6.73 -17.12 -25.01
CA VAL A 188 6.90 -16.01 -25.93
C VAL A 188 7.79 -14.97 -25.28
N GLN A 189 8.89 -14.62 -25.95
CA GLN A 189 9.75 -13.55 -25.50
C GLN A 189 9.13 -12.22 -25.93
N GLN A 190 8.92 -11.32 -24.98
CA GLN A 190 8.47 -9.97 -25.28
C GLN A 190 9.60 -9.22 -25.97
N LEU A 191 9.66 -9.29 -27.29
CA LEU A 191 10.56 -8.48 -28.09
C LEU A 191 10.07 -7.04 -27.99
N SER A 192 10.88 -6.18 -27.37
CA SER A 192 10.72 -4.75 -27.50
C SER A 192 10.68 -4.43 -28.99
N LEU A 193 9.55 -3.90 -29.48
CA LEU A 193 9.45 -3.39 -30.85
C LEU A 193 10.46 -2.25 -30.99
N ILE A 194 11.66 -2.59 -31.43
CA ILE A 194 12.61 -1.62 -31.94
C ILE A 194 11.93 -1.01 -33.15
N HIS A 195 11.67 0.27 -33.13
CA HIS A 195 11.21 1.08 -34.24
C HIS A 195 12.00 0.67 -35.48
N ILE A 196 11.35 -0.06 -36.38
CA ILE A 196 11.82 -0.16 -37.75
C ILE A 196 11.47 1.19 -38.36
N SER A 197 12.46 2.11 -38.36
CA SER A 197 12.37 3.32 -39.15
C SER A 197 12.29 2.86 -40.62
N GLU A 198 11.16 3.11 -41.24
CA GLU A 198 11.01 2.94 -42.69
C GLU A 198 12.16 3.69 -43.38
N PRO A 199 12.86 3.05 -44.34
CA PRO A 199 13.82 3.77 -45.12
C PRO A 199 13.08 4.78 -46.01
N THR A 200 13.30 6.06 -45.75
CA THR A 200 12.86 7.16 -46.61
C THR A 200 13.41 6.92 -48.02
N ARG A 201 12.53 6.62 -48.92
CA ARG A 201 12.81 6.54 -50.37
C ARG A 201 13.04 7.97 -50.88
N HIS A 202 14.26 8.27 -51.30
CA HIS A 202 14.60 9.43 -52.11
C HIS A 202 14.22 9.14 -53.58
#